data_49ee05363c59aa7ab4de607303c4c001
#
_entry.id   49ee05363c59aa7ab4de607303c4c001
#
_cell.length_a   1.000
_cell.length_b   1.000
_cell.length_c   1.000
_cell.angle_alpha   90.00
_cell.angle_beta   90.00
_cell.angle_gamma   90.00
#
_symmetry.space_group_name_H-M   'P 1'
#
loop_
_entity.id
_entity.type
_entity.pdbx_description
1 polymer ?
#
loop_
_entity_poly.entity_id
_entity_poly.type
_entity_poly.pdbx_seq_one_letter_code
_entity_poly.pdbx_strand_id
1 'polypeptide(L)'
;MDGRSMNTTVAPAESPRGLAGVVVTETELGDVRGREGFYHYRQYSAVELAESRTFEDVWHLMFRGALPADAAERAAFTAEIAPLRRLPAEVRDALPALARATALSGPLSGLRTALSLLGASAGFRPVYDLTPERRAADALAACAAVPTLLTALYRLGQGLEPVEPRSDLPYAANYLYMLTGREPEPVRARAVERYLISTIDHGFNASTFTARVIASTGADVAACLTGAIGALSGPLHGGAPSRALDTLDAIGTADRIDPWIRERVLAGDRIMGFGHPVYRTEDPRSRMLRGIALQFGGPLADFAVEVERHVEEILAELKPGRELHTNVEFYAGVVMELCGLPREMFTPTFCAARVVGWSANVLEQAADSKIIRPAARYTGPTPPQPVPDLG
;
A
#
# COMPACT_ATOMS: atom_id res chain seq x y z
N MET A 1 42.59 -20.00 32.88
CA MET A 1 42.05 -18.61 32.97
C MET A 1 40.69 -18.58 32.31
N ASP A 2 39.67 -18.66 33.17
CA ASP A 2 38.27 -18.79 32.76
C ASP A 2 37.72 -17.47 32.23
N GLY A 3 37.53 -17.35 30.94
CA GLY A 3 36.79 -16.29 30.29
C GLY A 3 35.28 -16.60 30.19
N ARG A 4 34.56 -16.55 31.31
CA ARG A 4 33.10 -16.57 31.28
C ARG A 4 32.59 -15.27 30.67
N SER A 5 32.17 -15.29 29.42
CA SER A 5 31.32 -14.27 28.80
C SER A 5 30.05 -14.16 29.65
N MET A 6 29.91 -13.08 30.41
CA MET A 6 28.65 -12.71 31.05
C MET A 6 27.66 -12.34 29.97
N ASN A 7 26.73 -13.27 29.69
CA ASN A 7 25.54 -12.97 28.94
C ASN A 7 24.67 -12.06 29.81
N THR A 8 24.85 -10.75 29.72
CA THR A 8 23.96 -9.77 30.34
C THR A 8 22.61 -9.84 29.58
N THR A 9 21.71 -10.64 30.09
CA THR A 9 20.29 -10.60 29.71
C THR A 9 19.75 -9.24 30.12
N VAL A 10 19.69 -8.32 29.16
CA VAL A 10 18.99 -7.03 29.35
C VAL A 10 17.53 -7.37 29.60
N ALA A 11 16.99 -6.93 30.74
CA ALA A 11 15.57 -7.10 31.05
C ALA A 11 14.72 -6.47 29.93
N PRO A 12 13.67 -7.14 29.44
CA PRO A 12 12.83 -6.60 28.36
C PRO A 12 12.23 -5.25 28.80
N ALA A 13 12.46 -4.20 28.01
CA ALA A 13 11.83 -2.91 28.21
C ALA A 13 10.31 -3.02 27.91
N GLU A 14 9.49 -2.32 28.67
CA GLU A 14 8.05 -2.24 28.38
C GLU A 14 7.82 -1.41 27.12
N SER A 15 7.10 -2.00 26.15
CA SER A 15 6.69 -1.31 24.94
C SER A 15 5.25 -0.84 25.03
N PRO A 16 4.92 0.34 24.50
CA PRO A 16 3.54 0.81 24.44
C PRO A 16 2.70 -0.10 23.52
N ARG A 17 1.39 -0.11 23.74
CA ARG A 17 0.47 -0.89 22.89
C ARG A 17 0.62 -0.51 21.42
N GLY A 18 0.72 -1.52 20.55
CA GLY A 18 0.90 -1.32 19.12
C GLY A 18 2.26 -0.73 18.74
N LEU A 19 3.27 -0.78 19.62
CA LEU A 19 4.60 -0.22 19.43
C LEU A 19 4.59 1.29 19.09
N ALA A 20 3.59 2.04 19.55
CA ALA A 20 3.48 3.47 19.25
C ALA A 20 4.71 4.24 19.72
N GLY A 21 5.40 4.94 18.80
CA GLY A 21 6.60 5.72 19.09
C GLY A 21 7.88 4.90 19.28
N VAL A 22 7.85 3.57 19.08
CA VAL A 22 9.04 2.72 19.14
C VAL A 22 9.74 2.73 17.78
N VAL A 23 11.00 3.15 17.76
CA VAL A 23 11.88 3.04 16.58
C VAL A 23 12.44 1.62 16.56
N VAL A 24 12.08 0.85 15.51
CA VAL A 24 12.49 -0.55 15.36
C VAL A 24 13.73 -0.69 14.50
N THR A 25 13.91 0.19 13.53
CA THR A 25 15.03 0.18 12.59
C THR A 25 15.29 1.59 12.06
N GLU A 26 16.45 1.78 11.46
CA GLU A 26 16.78 2.96 10.67
C GLU A 26 16.36 2.73 9.21
N THR A 27 16.11 3.80 8.46
CA THR A 27 15.75 3.73 7.05
C THR A 27 16.20 4.99 6.30
N GLU A 28 16.66 4.81 5.07
CA GLU A 28 16.95 5.88 4.12
C GLU A 28 15.80 6.10 3.10
N LEU A 29 14.71 5.32 3.19
CA LEU A 29 13.67 5.32 2.17
C LEU A 29 12.68 6.47 2.32
N GLY A 30 12.46 6.97 3.52
CA GLY A 30 11.57 8.10 3.75
C GLY A 30 11.05 8.19 5.18
N ASP A 31 10.31 9.28 5.43
CA ASP A 31 9.73 9.57 6.74
C ASP A 31 8.37 10.27 6.59
N VAL A 32 7.56 10.22 7.65
CA VAL A 32 6.24 10.89 7.72
C VAL A 32 6.24 11.83 8.92
N ARG A 33 6.25 13.14 8.64
CA ARG A 33 6.24 14.20 9.64
C ARG A 33 4.82 14.70 9.86
N GLY A 34 4.09 13.97 10.69
CA GLY A 34 2.66 14.15 10.84
C GLY A 34 2.21 15.51 11.39
N ARG A 35 3.07 16.21 12.16
CA ARG A 35 2.80 17.58 12.65
C ARG A 35 3.02 18.65 11.60
N GLU A 36 3.87 18.36 10.61
CA GLU A 36 4.21 19.26 9.52
C GLU A 36 3.30 19.07 8.30
N GLY A 37 2.47 18.01 8.28
CA GLY A 37 1.71 17.64 7.08
C GLY A 37 2.62 17.31 5.91
N PHE A 38 3.73 16.63 6.17
CA PHE A 38 4.79 16.37 5.21
C PHE A 38 5.23 14.91 5.25
N TYR A 39 5.55 14.36 4.09
CA TYR A 39 6.22 13.07 3.94
C TYR A 39 7.10 13.08 2.70
N HIS A 40 8.09 12.23 2.67
CA HIS A 40 9.08 12.23 1.60
C HIS A 40 9.54 10.81 1.25
N TYR A 41 10.01 10.66 0.03
CA TYR A 41 10.75 9.50 -0.45
C TYR A 41 12.20 9.92 -0.63
N ARG A 42 13.10 9.24 0.09
CA ARG A 42 14.50 9.67 0.23
C ARG A 42 14.55 11.16 0.56
N GLN A 43 15.21 11.99 -0.22
CA GLN A 43 15.35 13.44 0.03
C GLN A 43 14.28 14.31 -0.63
N TYR A 44 13.27 13.73 -1.31
CA TYR A 44 12.30 14.51 -2.09
C TYR A 44 10.90 14.44 -1.48
N SER A 45 10.17 15.56 -1.50
CA SER A 45 8.75 15.61 -1.18
C SER A 45 7.98 14.62 -2.06
N ALA A 46 7.21 13.72 -1.44
CA ALA A 46 6.44 12.74 -2.20
C ALA A 46 5.30 13.38 -3.02
N VAL A 47 4.75 14.50 -2.55
CA VAL A 47 3.75 15.28 -3.29
C VAL A 47 4.38 15.94 -4.51
N GLU A 48 5.54 16.58 -4.38
CA GLU A 48 6.25 17.18 -5.51
C GLU A 48 6.67 16.13 -6.55
N LEU A 49 7.08 14.95 -6.10
CA LEU A 49 7.34 13.82 -7.00
C LEU A 49 6.07 13.41 -7.76
N ALA A 50 4.93 13.31 -7.08
CA ALA A 50 3.65 12.97 -7.72
C ALA A 50 3.21 14.04 -8.73
N GLU A 51 3.53 15.31 -8.49
CA GLU A 51 3.19 16.40 -9.40
C GLU A 51 4.10 16.51 -10.62
N SER A 52 5.40 16.21 -10.46
CA SER A 52 6.42 16.55 -11.46
C SER A 52 7.10 15.34 -12.14
N ARG A 53 6.93 14.10 -11.62
CA ARG A 53 7.63 12.92 -12.10
C ARG A 53 6.68 11.82 -12.57
N THR A 54 7.20 10.84 -13.30
CA THR A 54 6.49 9.62 -13.66
C THR A 54 6.61 8.58 -12.56
N PHE A 55 5.74 7.56 -12.57
CA PHE A 55 5.83 6.47 -11.62
C PHE A 55 7.15 5.72 -11.73
N GLU A 56 7.65 5.51 -12.95
CA GLU A 56 8.93 4.87 -13.21
C GLU A 56 10.12 5.66 -12.64
N ASP A 57 10.07 7.01 -12.67
CA ASP A 57 11.11 7.85 -12.06
C ASP A 57 11.18 7.63 -10.54
N VAL A 58 10.02 7.57 -9.88
CA VAL A 58 9.96 7.38 -8.44
C VAL A 58 10.28 5.94 -8.05
N TRP A 59 9.89 4.97 -8.87
CA TRP A 59 10.33 3.58 -8.69
C TRP A 59 11.86 3.47 -8.79
N HIS A 60 12.46 4.10 -9.80
CA HIS A 60 13.92 4.19 -9.93
C HIS A 60 14.55 4.80 -8.67
N LEU A 61 14.01 5.93 -8.17
CA LEU A 61 14.47 6.57 -6.94
C LEU A 61 14.47 5.59 -5.75
N MET A 62 13.41 4.85 -5.57
CA MET A 62 13.27 3.92 -4.43
C MET A 62 14.27 2.76 -4.52
N PHE A 63 14.56 2.26 -5.71
CA PHE A 63 15.41 1.07 -5.92
C PHE A 63 16.89 1.42 -6.12
N ARG A 64 17.19 2.54 -6.80
CA ARG A 64 18.56 2.95 -7.16
C ARG A 64 19.13 4.06 -6.28
N GLY A 65 18.29 4.69 -5.44
CA GLY A 65 18.72 5.75 -4.52
C GLY A 65 18.71 7.16 -5.10
N ALA A 66 18.52 7.30 -6.41
CA ALA A 66 18.47 8.58 -7.11
C ALA A 66 17.36 8.59 -8.17
N LEU A 67 16.87 9.77 -8.53
CA LEU A 67 16.04 9.96 -9.73
C LEU A 67 16.89 9.70 -10.98
N PRO A 68 16.29 9.25 -12.10
CA PRO A 68 17.03 9.18 -13.37
C PRO A 68 17.66 10.54 -13.70
N ALA A 69 18.94 10.54 -14.05
CA ALA A 69 19.69 11.76 -14.37
C ALA A 69 19.17 12.45 -15.63
N ASP A 70 18.69 11.64 -16.58
CA ASP A 70 18.17 12.12 -17.86
C ASP A 70 17.09 11.20 -18.46
N ALA A 71 16.61 11.56 -19.64
CA ALA A 71 15.60 10.78 -20.36
C ALA A 71 16.12 9.41 -20.83
N ALA A 72 17.42 9.27 -21.05
CA ALA A 72 18.02 8.01 -21.49
C ALA A 72 18.07 7.00 -20.35
N GLU A 73 18.44 7.41 -19.15
CA GLU A 73 18.42 6.56 -17.96
C GLU A 73 16.99 6.14 -17.60
N ARG A 74 16.02 7.07 -17.68
CA ARG A 74 14.60 6.71 -17.55
C ARG A 74 14.17 5.67 -18.57
N ALA A 75 14.51 5.85 -19.83
CA ALA A 75 14.18 4.92 -20.90
C ALA A 75 14.81 3.54 -20.68
N ALA A 76 16.07 3.51 -20.21
CA ALA A 76 16.77 2.27 -19.88
C ALA A 76 16.05 1.51 -18.73
N PHE A 77 15.65 2.21 -17.67
CA PHE A 77 14.89 1.59 -16.58
C PHE A 77 13.51 1.09 -17.03
N THR A 78 12.82 1.88 -17.86
CA THR A 78 11.53 1.46 -18.43
C THR A 78 11.68 0.20 -19.30
N ALA A 79 12.75 0.13 -20.11
CA ALA A 79 13.08 -1.04 -20.91
C ALA A 79 13.45 -2.27 -20.06
N GLU A 80 14.09 -2.07 -18.91
CA GLU A 80 14.42 -3.13 -17.94
C GLU A 80 13.16 -3.76 -17.37
N ILE A 81 12.16 -2.96 -16.98
CA ILE A 81 10.94 -3.45 -16.31
C ILE A 81 9.85 -3.94 -17.29
N ALA A 82 9.83 -3.46 -18.53
CA ALA A 82 8.76 -3.77 -19.48
C ALA A 82 8.56 -5.28 -19.74
N PRO A 83 9.61 -6.09 -19.99
CA PRO A 83 9.46 -7.53 -20.20
C PRO A 83 8.98 -8.26 -18.93
N LEU A 84 9.28 -7.75 -17.73
CA LEU A 84 8.91 -8.33 -16.43
C LEU A 84 7.42 -8.19 -16.12
N ARG A 85 6.68 -7.38 -16.88
CA ARG A 85 5.22 -7.25 -16.77
C ARG A 85 4.49 -8.50 -17.28
N ARG A 86 5.13 -9.32 -18.11
CA ARG A 86 4.56 -10.57 -18.65
C ARG A 86 4.69 -11.70 -17.63
N LEU A 87 3.60 -12.43 -17.44
CA LEU A 87 3.56 -13.52 -16.50
C LEU A 87 4.11 -14.82 -17.10
N PRO A 88 4.83 -15.65 -16.33
CA PRO A 88 5.17 -17.02 -16.72
C PRO A 88 3.92 -17.85 -17.06
N ALA A 89 4.08 -18.87 -17.90
CA ALA A 89 2.96 -19.72 -18.34
C ALA A 89 2.25 -20.39 -17.15
N GLU A 90 3.02 -20.93 -16.22
CA GLU A 90 2.50 -21.63 -15.03
C GLU A 90 1.62 -20.72 -14.17
N VAL A 91 1.99 -19.45 -14.07
CA VAL A 91 1.21 -18.45 -13.33
C VAL A 91 -0.06 -18.10 -14.09
N ARG A 92 0.02 -17.86 -15.41
CA ARG A 92 -1.15 -17.56 -16.25
C ARG A 92 -2.18 -18.68 -16.22
N ASP A 93 -1.73 -19.93 -16.33
CA ASP A 93 -2.59 -21.12 -16.35
C ASP A 93 -3.33 -21.31 -15.03
N ALA A 94 -2.76 -20.85 -13.91
CA ALA A 94 -3.39 -20.90 -12.59
C ALA A 94 -4.44 -19.79 -12.37
N LEU A 95 -4.34 -18.65 -13.06
CA LEU A 95 -5.20 -17.47 -12.80
C LEU A 95 -6.71 -17.75 -12.88
N PRO A 96 -7.24 -18.53 -13.85
CA PRO A 96 -8.67 -18.82 -13.90
C PRO A 96 -9.18 -19.59 -12.67
N ALA A 97 -8.38 -20.52 -12.14
CA ALA A 97 -8.71 -21.23 -10.92
C ALA A 97 -8.66 -20.33 -9.69
N LEU A 98 -7.65 -19.47 -9.60
CA LEU A 98 -7.52 -18.48 -8.51
C LEU A 98 -8.67 -17.46 -8.52
N ALA A 99 -9.03 -16.93 -9.68
CA ALA A 99 -10.15 -15.98 -9.80
C ALA A 99 -11.46 -16.61 -9.32
N ARG A 100 -11.75 -17.87 -9.71
CA ARG A 100 -12.93 -18.60 -9.21
C ARG A 100 -12.88 -18.82 -7.69
N ALA A 101 -11.72 -19.22 -7.17
CA ALA A 101 -11.55 -19.49 -5.74
C ALA A 101 -11.69 -18.22 -4.88
N THR A 102 -11.41 -17.07 -5.45
CA THR A 102 -11.45 -15.77 -4.73
C THR A 102 -12.62 -14.87 -5.17
N ALA A 103 -13.64 -15.43 -5.81
CA ALA A 103 -14.79 -14.68 -6.30
C ALA A 103 -15.51 -13.84 -5.20
N LEU A 104 -15.53 -14.33 -3.95
CA LEU A 104 -16.12 -13.61 -2.82
C LEU A 104 -15.14 -12.69 -2.08
N SER A 105 -13.84 -12.95 -2.17
CA SER A 105 -12.81 -12.20 -1.43
C SER A 105 -12.02 -11.20 -2.29
N GLY A 106 -12.28 -11.21 -3.59
CA GLY A 106 -11.76 -10.24 -4.55
C GLY A 106 -10.31 -10.46 -4.99
N PRO A 107 -9.85 -9.61 -5.95
CA PRO A 107 -8.55 -9.76 -6.63
C PRO A 107 -7.34 -9.72 -5.70
N LEU A 108 -7.42 -8.96 -4.58
CA LEU A 108 -6.31 -8.87 -3.62
C LEU A 108 -6.02 -10.21 -2.93
N SER A 109 -7.06 -10.99 -2.64
CA SER A 109 -6.90 -12.34 -2.10
C SER A 109 -6.27 -13.29 -3.12
N GLY A 110 -6.66 -13.18 -4.39
CA GLY A 110 -6.05 -13.91 -5.49
C GLY A 110 -4.58 -13.55 -5.68
N LEU A 111 -4.25 -12.26 -5.55
CA LEU A 111 -2.88 -11.76 -5.67
C LEU A 111 -1.93 -12.43 -4.66
N ARG A 112 -2.34 -12.62 -3.41
CA ARG A 112 -1.48 -13.29 -2.40
C ARG A 112 -1.01 -14.66 -2.89
N THR A 113 -1.93 -15.44 -3.45
CA THR A 113 -1.62 -16.78 -3.96
C THR A 113 -0.83 -16.71 -5.27
N ALA A 114 -1.25 -15.85 -6.19
CA ALA A 114 -0.59 -15.69 -7.49
C ALA A 114 0.86 -15.19 -7.35
N LEU A 115 1.12 -14.27 -6.42
CA LEU A 115 2.46 -13.75 -6.17
C LEU A 115 3.38 -14.81 -5.53
N SER A 116 2.84 -15.61 -4.61
CA SER A 116 3.57 -16.75 -4.05
C SER A 116 3.92 -17.78 -5.12
N LEU A 117 2.97 -18.08 -6.03
CA LEU A 117 3.20 -18.96 -7.17
C LEU A 117 4.23 -18.36 -8.14
N LEU A 118 4.19 -17.04 -8.39
CA LEU A 118 5.19 -16.35 -9.22
C LEU A 118 6.59 -16.55 -8.65
N GLY A 119 6.79 -16.35 -7.35
CA GLY A 119 8.08 -16.55 -6.70
C GLY A 119 8.60 -17.99 -6.86
N ALA A 120 7.73 -18.98 -6.68
CA ALA A 120 8.08 -20.39 -6.85
C ALA A 120 8.42 -20.71 -8.32
N SER A 121 7.59 -20.27 -9.27
CA SER A 121 7.77 -20.50 -10.71
C SER A 121 9.01 -19.80 -11.28
N ALA A 122 9.29 -18.57 -10.80
CA ALA A 122 10.48 -17.80 -11.20
C ALA A 122 11.76 -18.25 -10.45
N GLY A 123 11.66 -19.18 -9.52
CA GLY A 123 12.78 -19.70 -8.75
C GLY A 123 13.40 -18.65 -7.81
N PHE A 124 12.59 -17.78 -7.19
CA PHE A 124 13.08 -16.83 -6.19
C PHE A 124 13.71 -17.60 -5.03
N ARG A 125 14.87 -17.12 -4.61
CA ARG A 125 15.66 -17.74 -3.54
C ARG A 125 15.67 -16.84 -2.30
N PRO A 126 16.00 -17.40 -1.12
CA PRO A 126 16.19 -16.63 0.09
C PRO A 126 17.11 -15.42 -0.17
N VAL A 127 16.66 -14.21 0.22
CA VAL A 127 17.46 -12.99 0.03
C VAL A 127 18.80 -13.06 0.75
N TYR A 128 18.89 -13.91 1.79
CA TYR A 128 20.12 -14.17 2.52
C TYR A 128 21.23 -14.77 1.61
N ASP A 129 20.84 -15.63 0.66
CA ASP A 129 21.77 -16.36 -0.23
C ASP A 129 22.10 -15.60 -1.54
N LEU A 130 21.52 -14.41 -1.72
CA LEU A 130 21.62 -13.65 -2.99
C LEU A 130 22.53 -12.43 -2.87
N THR A 131 23.15 -12.07 -4.01
CA THR A 131 23.81 -10.76 -4.14
C THR A 131 22.78 -9.62 -4.17
N PRO A 132 23.17 -8.38 -3.84
CA PRO A 132 22.26 -7.23 -3.91
C PRO A 132 21.58 -7.07 -5.27
N GLU A 133 22.31 -7.29 -6.37
CA GLU A 133 21.81 -7.17 -7.75
C GLU A 133 20.71 -8.23 -8.01
N ARG A 134 20.92 -9.46 -7.55
CA ARG A 134 19.93 -10.52 -7.73
C ARG A 134 18.68 -10.28 -6.87
N ARG A 135 18.83 -9.80 -5.64
CA ARG A 135 17.70 -9.37 -4.80
C ARG A 135 16.88 -8.29 -5.51
N ALA A 136 17.56 -7.29 -6.08
CA ALA A 136 16.92 -6.20 -6.82
C ALA A 136 16.19 -6.72 -8.07
N ALA A 137 16.77 -7.68 -8.80
CA ALA A 137 16.13 -8.28 -9.98
C ALA A 137 14.85 -9.05 -9.60
N ASP A 138 14.87 -9.85 -8.54
CA ASP A 138 13.69 -10.57 -8.05
C ASP A 138 12.60 -9.58 -7.58
N ALA A 139 12.98 -8.51 -6.89
CA ALA A 139 12.07 -7.45 -6.46
C ALA A 139 11.45 -6.68 -7.65
N LEU A 140 12.25 -6.34 -8.68
CA LEU A 140 11.75 -5.73 -9.92
C LEU A 140 10.73 -6.63 -10.62
N ALA A 141 11.03 -7.93 -10.74
CA ALA A 141 10.13 -8.90 -11.36
C ALA A 141 8.80 -8.99 -10.62
N ALA A 142 8.84 -9.08 -9.28
CA ALA A 142 7.63 -9.11 -8.46
C ALA A 142 6.79 -7.84 -8.63
N CYS A 143 7.42 -6.66 -8.53
CA CYS A 143 6.74 -5.36 -8.68
C CYS A 143 6.11 -5.21 -10.07
N ALA A 144 6.82 -5.56 -11.13
CA ALA A 144 6.34 -5.42 -12.50
C ALA A 144 5.17 -6.36 -12.82
N ALA A 145 5.13 -7.54 -12.21
CA ALA A 145 4.07 -8.53 -12.42
C ALA A 145 2.76 -8.19 -11.68
N VAL A 146 2.81 -7.49 -10.54
CA VAL A 146 1.63 -7.23 -9.69
C VAL A 146 0.48 -6.55 -10.42
N PRO A 147 0.66 -5.49 -11.24
CA PRO A 147 -0.44 -4.91 -12.02
C PRO A 147 -1.12 -5.92 -12.96
N THR A 148 -0.33 -6.73 -13.64
CA THR A 148 -0.84 -7.76 -14.56
C THR A 148 -1.61 -8.84 -13.82
N LEU A 149 -1.11 -9.29 -12.67
CA LEU A 149 -1.80 -10.25 -11.81
C LEU A 149 -3.15 -9.71 -11.33
N LEU A 150 -3.18 -8.48 -10.82
CA LEU A 150 -4.38 -7.85 -10.29
C LEU A 150 -5.46 -7.67 -11.36
N THR A 151 -5.09 -7.12 -12.51
CA THR A 151 -6.04 -6.85 -13.60
C THR A 151 -6.54 -8.13 -14.24
N ALA A 152 -5.69 -9.15 -14.38
CA ALA A 152 -6.09 -10.46 -14.88
C ALA A 152 -7.07 -11.17 -13.92
N LEU A 153 -6.79 -11.18 -12.61
CA LEU A 153 -7.69 -11.74 -11.59
C LEU A 153 -9.04 -11.03 -11.57
N TYR A 154 -9.04 -9.69 -11.63
CA TYR A 154 -10.26 -8.91 -11.72
C TYR A 154 -11.07 -9.28 -12.96
N ARG A 155 -10.48 -9.22 -14.15
CA ARG A 155 -11.16 -9.49 -15.41
C ARG A 155 -11.75 -10.91 -15.46
N LEU A 156 -10.97 -11.90 -15.05
CA LEU A 156 -11.44 -13.29 -14.94
C LEU A 156 -12.59 -13.41 -13.94
N GLY A 157 -12.58 -12.69 -12.83
CA GLY A 157 -13.68 -12.62 -11.87
C GLY A 157 -14.96 -12.03 -12.47
N GLN A 158 -14.83 -11.15 -13.47
CA GLN A 158 -15.93 -10.56 -14.24
C GLN A 158 -16.32 -11.39 -15.47
N GLY A 159 -15.72 -12.57 -15.68
CA GLY A 159 -15.95 -13.38 -16.87
C GLY A 159 -15.34 -12.81 -18.17
N LEU A 160 -14.34 -11.95 -18.04
CA LEU A 160 -13.61 -11.32 -19.14
C LEU A 160 -12.24 -11.94 -19.32
N GLU A 161 -11.74 -11.98 -20.55
CA GLU A 161 -10.37 -12.43 -20.84
C GLU A 161 -9.36 -11.40 -20.30
N PRO A 162 -8.22 -11.85 -19.72
CA PRO A 162 -7.11 -10.99 -19.36
C PRO A 162 -6.59 -10.20 -20.57
N VAL A 163 -6.07 -9.00 -20.30
CA VAL A 163 -5.44 -8.16 -21.31
C VAL A 163 -3.93 -8.14 -21.04
N GLU A 164 -3.16 -8.46 -22.07
CA GLU A 164 -1.69 -8.48 -21.97
C GLU A 164 -1.13 -7.06 -21.85
N PRO A 165 -0.05 -6.88 -21.05
CA PRO A 165 0.59 -5.58 -20.90
C PRO A 165 1.24 -5.12 -22.21
N ARG A 166 1.14 -3.84 -22.50
CA ARG A 166 1.83 -3.16 -23.61
C ARG A 166 3.16 -2.61 -23.13
N SER A 167 4.20 -2.72 -23.95
CA SER A 167 5.54 -2.21 -23.65
C SER A 167 5.69 -0.70 -23.90
N ASP A 168 4.82 -0.11 -24.72
CA ASP A 168 4.83 1.29 -25.11
C ASP A 168 4.02 2.21 -24.16
N LEU A 169 3.26 1.63 -23.22
CA LEU A 169 2.49 2.40 -22.24
C LEU A 169 3.25 2.56 -20.93
N PRO A 170 3.24 3.78 -20.33
CA PRO A 170 3.70 4.01 -18.97
C PRO A 170 2.89 3.19 -17.95
N TYR A 171 3.43 3.01 -16.75
CA TYR A 171 2.89 2.12 -15.72
C TYR A 171 1.39 2.33 -15.45
N ALA A 172 0.98 3.55 -15.14
CA ALA A 172 -0.41 3.86 -14.81
C ALA A 172 -1.35 3.69 -16.01
N ALA A 173 -0.92 4.14 -17.20
CA ALA A 173 -1.71 3.96 -18.42
C ALA A 173 -1.85 2.48 -18.78
N ASN A 174 -0.79 1.70 -18.61
CA ASN A 174 -0.81 0.26 -18.85
C ASN A 174 -1.72 -0.48 -17.84
N TYR A 175 -1.68 -0.08 -16.57
CA TYR A 175 -2.58 -0.62 -15.55
C TYR A 175 -4.06 -0.41 -15.92
N LEU A 176 -4.43 0.82 -16.30
CA LEU A 176 -5.79 1.13 -16.74
C LEU A 176 -6.17 0.42 -18.04
N TYR A 177 -5.22 0.31 -18.99
CA TYR A 177 -5.40 -0.44 -20.22
C TYR A 177 -5.69 -1.93 -19.95
N MET A 178 -4.90 -2.58 -19.12
CA MET A 178 -5.10 -3.98 -18.74
C MET A 178 -6.41 -4.19 -17.98
N LEU A 179 -6.83 -3.22 -17.17
CA LEU A 179 -8.09 -3.28 -16.43
C LEU A 179 -9.31 -3.19 -17.33
N THR A 180 -9.32 -2.21 -18.24
CA THR A 180 -10.49 -1.85 -19.05
C THR A 180 -10.51 -2.50 -20.44
N GLY A 181 -9.36 -2.92 -20.96
CA GLY A 181 -9.18 -3.36 -22.34
C GLY A 181 -9.10 -2.21 -23.35
N ARG A 182 -9.02 -0.96 -22.89
CA ARG A 182 -8.96 0.25 -23.71
C ARG A 182 -7.87 1.19 -23.22
N GLU A 183 -7.21 1.86 -24.16
CA GLU A 183 -6.24 2.89 -23.82
C GLU A 183 -6.94 4.04 -23.07
N PRO A 184 -6.45 4.43 -21.89
CA PRO A 184 -7.09 5.47 -21.10
C PRO A 184 -6.82 6.85 -21.69
N GLU A 185 -7.72 7.79 -21.41
CA GLU A 185 -7.49 9.21 -21.66
C GLU A 185 -6.25 9.67 -20.86
N PRO A 186 -5.34 10.48 -21.44
CA PRO A 186 -4.12 10.91 -20.79
C PRO A 186 -4.33 11.58 -19.43
N VAL A 187 -5.43 12.35 -19.27
CA VAL A 187 -5.77 13.02 -18.03
C VAL A 187 -6.11 12.01 -16.91
N ARG A 188 -6.82 10.93 -17.25
CA ARG A 188 -7.16 9.86 -16.30
C ARG A 188 -5.93 9.05 -15.92
N ALA A 189 -5.10 8.70 -16.91
CA ALA A 189 -3.84 8.01 -16.66
C ALA A 189 -2.92 8.83 -15.73
N ARG A 190 -2.81 10.15 -15.96
CA ARG A 190 -2.02 11.05 -15.12
C ARG A 190 -2.58 11.19 -13.71
N ALA A 191 -3.89 11.26 -13.54
CA ALA A 191 -4.53 11.33 -12.23
C ALA A 191 -4.25 10.06 -11.41
N VAL A 192 -4.41 8.88 -12.02
CA VAL A 192 -4.08 7.60 -11.39
C VAL A 192 -2.59 7.50 -11.10
N GLU A 193 -1.71 7.95 -11.98
CA GLU A 193 -0.26 7.97 -11.76
C GLU A 193 0.12 8.80 -10.53
N ARG A 194 -0.46 10.00 -10.37
CA ARG A 194 -0.22 10.86 -9.20
C ARG A 194 -0.68 10.17 -7.91
N TYR A 195 -1.83 9.50 -7.93
CA TYR A 195 -2.28 8.68 -6.82
C TYR A 195 -1.29 7.55 -6.51
N LEU A 196 -0.88 6.79 -7.52
CA LEU A 196 0.07 5.69 -7.35
C LEU A 196 1.39 6.18 -6.74
N ILE A 197 1.96 7.28 -7.28
CA ILE A 197 3.19 7.86 -6.74
C ILE A 197 3.00 8.25 -5.26
N SER A 198 1.89 8.90 -4.92
CA SER A 198 1.63 9.36 -3.56
C SER A 198 1.47 8.23 -2.53
N THR A 199 1.33 6.99 -3.00
CA THR A 199 1.06 5.83 -2.15
C THR A 199 2.15 4.74 -2.21
N ILE A 200 3.27 4.98 -2.91
CA ILE A 200 4.41 4.04 -3.00
C ILE A 200 4.90 3.64 -1.61
N ASP A 201 5.11 4.60 -0.72
CA ASP A 201 5.52 4.35 0.67
C ASP A 201 4.84 5.35 1.62
N HIS A 202 4.76 5.00 2.89
CA HIS A 202 4.24 5.90 3.93
C HIS A 202 4.74 5.49 5.30
N GLY A 203 6.03 5.57 5.50
CA GLY A 203 6.69 5.24 6.75
C GLY A 203 6.52 3.77 7.18
N PHE A 204 6.74 3.53 8.46
CA PHE A 204 6.81 2.17 9.03
C PHE A 204 5.42 1.64 9.41
N ASN A 205 4.50 1.59 8.42
CA ASN A 205 3.14 1.07 8.60
C ASN A 205 3.10 -0.45 8.80
N ALA A 206 1.94 -1.01 9.17
CA ALA A 206 1.80 -2.42 9.52
C ALA A 206 2.26 -3.38 8.40
N SER A 207 1.94 -3.10 7.14
CA SER A 207 2.35 -3.97 6.03
C SER A 207 3.84 -3.85 5.69
N THR A 208 4.41 -2.66 5.78
CA THR A 208 5.85 -2.42 5.63
C THR A 208 6.61 -3.13 6.75
N PHE A 209 6.15 -3.01 8.00
CA PHE A 209 6.74 -3.72 9.13
C PHE A 209 6.68 -5.24 8.95
N THR A 210 5.54 -5.78 8.50
CA THR A 210 5.40 -7.20 8.20
C THR A 210 6.39 -7.67 7.13
N ALA A 211 6.54 -6.91 6.03
CA ALA A 211 7.52 -7.22 4.99
C ALA A 211 8.94 -7.27 5.55
N ARG A 212 9.32 -6.28 6.37
CA ARG A 212 10.66 -6.21 6.98
C ARG A 212 10.90 -7.31 8.01
N VAL A 213 9.89 -7.69 8.80
CA VAL A 213 10.00 -8.84 9.72
C VAL A 213 10.32 -10.11 8.94
N ILE A 214 9.61 -10.39 7.85
CA ILE A 214 9.86 -11.59 7.03
C ILE A 214 11.24 -11.47 6.35
N ALA A 215 11.57 -10.33 5.75
CA ALA A 215 12.88 -10.10 5.13
C ALA A 215 14.05 -10.29 6.11
N SER A 216 13.87 -9.90 7.39
CA SER A 216 14.89 -10.06 8.44
C SER A 216 15.23 -11.52 8.74
N THR A 217 14.37 -12.46 8.35
CA THR A 217 14.64 -13.92 8.45
C THR A 217 15.43 -14.45 7.25
N GLY A 218 15.68 -13.62 6.24
CA GLY A 218 16.36 -14.01 5.02
C GLY A 218 15.46 -14.69 3.97
N ALA A 219 14.12 -14.69 4.14
CA ALA A 219 13.17 -15.28 3.21
C ALA A 219 13.18 -14.57 1.84
N ASP A 220 12.63 -15.24 0.81
CA ASP A 220 12.55 -14.69 -0.53
C ASP A 220 11.60 -13.47 -0.65
N VAL A 221 11.75 -12.71 -1.74
CA VAL A 221 10.97 -11.48 -1.98
C VAL A 221 9.46 -11.77 -2.05
N ALA A 222 9.04 -12.86 -2.70
CA ALA A 222 7.62 -13.17 -2.84
C ALA A 222 6.98 -13.50 -1.48
N ALA A 223 7.69 -14.18 -0.59
CA ALA A 223 7.25 -14.44 0.78
C ALA A 223 7.05 -13.13 1.56
N CYS A 224 8.00 -12.18 1.46
CA CYS A 224 7.93 -10.88 2.10
C CYS A 224 6.70 -10.07 1.61
N LEU A 225 6.51 -10.00 0.30
CA LEU A 225 5.42 -9.25 -0.32
C LEU A 225 4.05 -9.91 -0.06
N THR A 226 3.97 -11.23 -0.08
CA THR A 226 2.74 -11.97 0.26
C THR A 226 2.29 -11.67 1.69
N GLY A 227 3.23 -11.63 2.65
CA GLY A 227 2.95 -11.23 4.03
C GLY A 227 2.49 -9.78 4.14
N ALA A 228 3.12 -8.86 3.40
CA ALA A 228 2.72 -7.46 3.35
C ALA A 228 1.30 -7.27 2.79
N ILE A 229 0.94 -7.99 1.71
CA ILE A 229 -0.41 -8.00 1.13
C ILE A 229 -1.41 -8.54 2.16
N GLY A 230 -1.04 -9.59 2.91
CA GLY A 230 -1.84 -10.11 4.01
C GLY A 230 -2.18 -9.03 5.04
N ALA A 231 -1.19 -8.26 5.50
CA ALA A 231 -1.39 -7.14 6.42
C ALA A 231 -2.21 -5.99 5.79
N LEU A 232 -1.96 -5.66 4.52
CA LEU A 232 -2.70 -4.63 3.79
C LEU A 232 -4.19 -4.97 3.65
N SER A 233 -4.54 -6.25 3.49
CA SER A 233 -5.92 -6.71 3.33
C SER A 233 -6.76 -6.57 4.60
N GLY A 234 -6.16 -6.27 5.74
CA GLY A 234 -6.85 -6.08 7.00
C GLY A 234 -7.75 -4.84 7.02
N PRO A 235 -8.95 -4.91 7.63
CA PRO A 235 -9.92 -3.81 7.63
C PRO A 235 -9.45 -2.56 8.39
N LEU A 236 -8.42 -2.69 9.22
CA LEU A 236 -7.80 -1.57 9.94
C LEU A 236 -6.61 -0.94 9.19
N HIS A 237 -6.31 -1.39 7.96
CA HIS A 237 -5.18 -0.92 7.19
C HIS A 237 -5.60 -0.46 5.78
N GLY A 238 -5.64 -1.33 4.77
CA GLY A 238 -5.78 -0.90 3.36
C GLY A 238 -7.20 -0.89 2.80
N GLY A 239 -8.21 -1.32 3.56
CA GLY A 239 -9.58 -1.49 3.07
C GLY A 239 -10.47 -0.23 3.05
N ALA A 240 -9.90 0.96 3.13
CA ALA A 240 -10.67 2.17 3.43
C ALA A 240 -11.10 3.05 2.21
N PRO A 241 -10.43 3.08 1.01
CA PRO A 241 -10.88 3.98 -0.06
C PRO A 241 -12.30 3.70 -0.57
N SER A 242 -12.72 2.45 -0.67
CA SER A 242 -14.09 2.11 -1.05
C SER A 242 -15.11 2.57 0.01
N ARG A 243 -14.76 2.47 1.29
CA ARG A 243 -15.65 2.89 2.40
C ARG A 243 -15.89 4.39 2.46
N ALA A 244 -14.97 5.21 1.95
CA ALA A 244 -15.19 6.65 1.85
C ALA A 244 -16.31 6.97 0.84
N LEU A 245 -16.35 6.28 -0.30
CA LEU A 245 -17.46 6.39 -1.26
C LEU A 245 -18.77 5.83 -0.70
N ASP A 246 -18.73 4.73 0.06
CA ASP A 246 -19.93 4.21 0.74
C ASP A 246 -20.52 5.26 1.69
N THR A 247 -19.69 6.11 2.30
CA THR A 247 -20.14 7.25 3.11
C THR A 247 -20.86 8.29 2.26
N LEU A 248 -20.31 8.67 1.11
CA LEU A 248 -20.97 9.60 0.18
C LEU A 248 -22.30 9.05 -0.33
N ASP A 249 -22.35 7.76 -0.69
CA ASP A 249 -23.57 7.09 -1.13
C ASP A 249 -24.64 7.03 -0.02
N ALA A 250 -24.23 6.76 1.23
CA ALA A 250 -25.14 6.70 2.37
C ALA A 250 -25.73 8.07 2.72
N ILE A 251 -24.99 9.12 2.56
CA ILE A 251 -25.48 10.51 2.69
C ILE A 251 -26.44 10.81 1.53
N GLY A 252 -26.02 10.62 0.31
CA GLY A 252 -26.79 10.67 -0.94
C GLY A 252 -27.12 12.07 -1.45
N THR A 253 -27.59 13.00 -0.61
CA THR A 253 -28.01 14.35 -1.01
C THR A 253 -27.54 15.42 -0.02
N ALA A 254 -27.38 16.66 -0.48
CA ALA A 254 -26.85 17.77 0.32
C ALA A 254 -27.65 18.06 1.60
N ASP A 255 -28.97 17.97 1.54
CA ASP A 255 -29.85 18.18 2.68
C ASP A 255 -29.73 17.11 3.79
N ARG A 256 -29.16 15.96 3.47
CA ARG A 256 -28.90 14.87 4.40
C ARG A 256 -27.53 14.89 5.05
N ILE A 257 -26.62 15.75 4.60
CA ILE A 257 -25.22 15.75 5.09
C ILE A 257 -25.20 15.96 6.62
N ASP A 258 -25.72 17.08 7.10
CA ASP A 258 -25.70 17.44 8.53
C ASP A 258 -26.41 16.41 9.42
N PRO A 259 -27.66 16.03 9.17
CA PRO A 259 -28.36 15.09 10.04
C PRO A 259 -27.68 13.71 10.05
N TRP A 260 -27.19 13.23 8.92
CA TRP A 260 -26.52 11.94 8.84
C TRP A 260 -25.19 11.93 9.63
N ILE A 261 -24.37 12.99 9.47
CA ILE A 261 -23.08 13.07 10.16
C ILE A 261 -23.28 13.20 11.66
N ARG A 262 -24.18 14.07 12.11
CA ARG A 262 -24.47 14.26 13.53
C ARG A 262 -24.96 12.97 14.20
N GLU A 263 -25.87 12.26 13.56
CA GLU A 263 -26.36 10.96 14.05
C GLU A 263 -25.19 9.98 14.29
N ARG A 264 -24.30 9.82 13.31
CA ARG A 264 -23.16 8.90 13.39
C ARG A 264 -22.13 9.32 14.44
N VAL A 265 -21.79 10.61 14.48
CA VAL A 265 -20.82 11.13 15.46
C VAL A 265 -21.34 11.00 16.89
N LEU A 266 -22.63 11.26 17.12
CA LEU A 266 -23.28 11.12 18.45
C LEU A 266 -23.42 9.64 18.86
N ALA A 267 -23.63 8.73 17.91
CA ALA A 267 -23.60 7.28 18.16
C ALA A 267 -22.18 6.74 18.48
N GLY A 268 -21.14 7.56 18.32
CA GLY A 268 -19.75 7.16 18.54
C GLY A 268 -19.09 6.50 17.34
N ASP A 269 -19.77 6.48 16.20
CA ASP A 269 -19.25 5.92 14.95
C ASP A 269 -18.10 6.78 14.41
N ARG A 270 -17.24 6.13 13.60
CA ARG A 270 -16.21 6.82 12.84
C ARG A 270 -16.74 7.21 11.46
N ILE A 271 -16.49 8.45 11.07
CA ILE A 271 -16.70 8.86 9.68
C ILE A 271 -15.50 8.40 8.85
N MET A 272 -15.74 7.48 7.91
CA MET A 272 -14.67 6.94 7.08
C MET A 272 -14.12 8.02 6.15
N GLY A 273 -12.80 7.99 5.94
CA GLY A 273 -12.11 9.03 5.18
C GLY A 273 -11.68 10.25 6.00
N PHE A 274 -11.98 10.31 7.32
CA PHE A 274 -11.60 11.41 8.20
C PHE A 274 -10.74 10.94 9.37
N GLY A 275 -9.73 11.77 9.70
CA GLY A 275 -8.75 11.49 10.74
C GLY A 275 -7.62 10.56 10.29
N HIS A 276 -6.47 10.71 10.92
CA HIS A 276 -5.27 9.95 10.59
C HIS A 276 -4.48 9.59 11.86
N PRO A 277 -3.89 8.39 11.97
CA PRO A 277 -3.10 8.03 13.14
C PRO A 277 -1.81 8.85 13.29
N VAL A 278 -1.24 9.37 12.19
CA VAL A 278 0.04 10.10 12.15
C VAL A 278 -0.16 11.60 11.99
N TYR A 279 -0.93 12.04 10.96
CA TYR A 279 -1.13 13.46 10.72
C TYR A 279 -1.96 14.12 11.82
N ARG A 280 -1.51 15.31 12.24
CA ARG A 280 -2.20 16.22 13.18
C ARG A 280 -2.68 17.50 12.47
N THR A 281 -2.46 17.57 11.19
CA THR A 281 -2.87 18.60 10.25
C THR A 281 -3.52 17.92 9.05
N GLU A 282 -3.81 18.66 7.99
CA GLU A 282 -4.28 18.11 6.73
C GLU A 282 -3.32 17.07 6.14
N ASP A 283 -3.84 15.94 5.64
CA ASP A 283 -3.07 14.94 4.91
C ASP A 283 -2.67 15.52 3.53
N PRO A 284 -1.37 15.70 3.23
CA PRO A 284 -0.93 16.32 1.99
C PRO A 284 -1.35 15.55 0.74
N ARG A 285 -1.57 14.24 0.87
CA ARG A 285 -2.10 13.40 -0.21
C ARG A 285 -3.56 13.72 -0.48
N SER A 286 -4.37 13.88 0.58
CA SER A 286 -5.78 14.25 0.46
C SER A 286 -5.91 15.59 -0.26
N ARG A 287 -5.13 16.59 0.14
CA ARG A 287 -5.08 17.90 -0.50
C ARG A 287 -4.75 17.83 -1.99
N MET A 288 -3.72 17.07 -2.36
CA MET A 288 -3.34 16.86 -3.77
C MET A 288 -4.47 16.19 -4.57
N LEU A 289 -5.07 15.14 -4.03
CA LEU A 289 -6.15 14.40 -4.69
C LEU A 289 -7.43 15.23 -4.79
N ARG A 290 -7.73 16.06 -3.78
CA ARG A 290 -8.80 17.04 -3.83
C ARG A 290 -8.63 17.99 -5.02
N GLY A 291 -7.40 18.50 -5.23
CA GLY A 291 -7.07 19.32 -6.40
C GLY A 291 -7.33 18.60 -7.72
N ILE A 292 -7.01 17.30 -7.80
CA ILE A 292 -7.30 16.48 -8.99
C ILE A 292 -8.82 16.32 -9.18
N ALA A 293 -9.56 15.99 -8.12
CA ALA A 293 -11.01 15.85 -8.20
C ALA A 293 -11.68 17.13 -8.69
N LEU A 294 -11.26 18.29 -8.20
CA LEU A 294 -11.76 19.60 -8.65
C LEU A 294 -11.42 19.91 -10.12
N GLN A 295 -10.26 19.43 -10.63
CA GLN A 295 -9.92 19.57 -12.05
C GLN A 295 -10.83 18.73 -12.96
N PHE A 296 -11.25 17.54 -12.51
CA PHE A 296 -12.27 16.74 -13.22
C PHE A 296 -13.63 17.41 -13.13
N GLY A 297 -13.96 17.99 -11.98
CA GLY A 297 -15.25 18.61 -11.72
C GLY A 297 -16.41 17.64 -11.71
N GLY A 298 -17.63 18.18 -11.75
CA GLY A 298 -18.86 17.43 -11.83
C GLY A 298 -19.48 17.04 -10.48
N PRO A 299 -20.68 16.46 -10.49
CA PRO A 299 -21.50 16.31 -9.29
C PRO A 299 -20.82 15.53 -8.15
N LEU A 300 -20.01 14.53 -8.47
CA LEU A 300 -19.31 13.73 -7.44
C LEU A 300 -18.22 14.57 -6.73
N ALA A 301 -17.44 15.33 -7.50
CA ALA A 301 -16.39 16.19 -6.93
C ALA A 301 -16.98 17.30 -6.08
N ASP A 302 -18.03 17.97 -6.57
CA ASP A 302 -18.72 19.03 -5.88
C ASP A 302 -19.35 18.53 -4.57
N PHE A 303 -20.03 17.39 -4.61
CA PHE A 303 -20.63 16.75 -3.44
C PHE A 303 -19.59 16.32 -2.41
N ALA A 304 -18.46 15.75 -2.85
CA ALA A 304 -17.38 15.36 -1.95
C ALA A 304 -16.81 16.58 -1.19
N VAL A 305 -16.60 17.71 -1.87
CA VAL A 305 -16.14 18.95 -1.23
C VAL A 305 -17.16 19.51 -0.23
N GLU A 306 -18.44 19.44 -0.57
CA GLU A 306 -19.50 19.87 0.34
C GLU A 306 -19.55 18.96 1.60
N VAL A 307 -19.48 17.65 1.42
CA VAL A 307 -19.42 16.69 2.54
C VAL A 307 -18.18 16.92 3.40
N GLU A 308 -17.00 17.10 2.80
CA GLU A 308 -15.76 17.43 3.53
C GLU A 308 -15.96 18.62 4.47
N ARG A 309 -16.44 19.73 3.93
CA ARG A 309 -16.66 20.98 4.70
C ARG A 309 -17.61 20.75 5.90
N HIS A 310 -18.75 20.11 5.67
CA HIS A 310 -19.72 19.84 6.72
C HIS A 310 -19.18 18.86 7.78
N VAL A 311 -18.46 17.81 7.37
CA VAL A 311 -17.87 16.86 8.34
C VAL A 311 -16.84 17.57 9.23
N GLU A 312 -15.97 18.42 8.68
CA GLU A 312 -14.97 19.15 9.45
C GLU A 312 -15.64 20.12 10.43
N GLU A 313 -16.66 20.88 9.99
CA GLU A 313 -17.43 21.79 10.84
C GLU A 313 -18.11 21.05 12.01
N ILE A 314 -18.80 19.93 11.72
CA ILE A 314 -19.52 19.15 12.74
C ILE A 314 -18.54 18.45 13.68
N LEU A 315 -17.43 17.91 13.18
CA LEU A 315 -16.42 17.30 14.04
C LEU A 315 -15.74 18.33 14.94
N ALA A 316 -15.49 19.55 14.47
CA ALA A 316 -14.97 20.62 15.31
C ALA A 316 -15.96 21.03 16.42
N GLU A 317 -17.26 21.04 16.13
CA GLU A 317 -18.32 21.31 17.11
C GLU A 317 -18.46 20.19 18.14
N LEU A 318 -18.60 18.94 17.69
CA LEU A 318 -18.96 17.79 18.55
C LEU A 318 -17.76 17.11 19.21
N LYS A 319 -16.54 17.32 18.70
CA LYS A 319 -15.29 16.75 19.24
C LYS A 319 -14.22 17.83 19.41
N PRO A 320 -14.45 18.88 20.21
CA PRO A 320 -13.52 19.99 20.37
C PRO A 320 -12.14 19.50 20.84
N GLY A 321 -11.09 20.10 20.32
CA GLY A 321 -9.69 19.72 20.62
C GLY A 321 -9.13 18.60 19.76
N ARG A 322 -9.89 18.14 18.76
CA ARG A 322 -9.39 17.22 17.73
C ARG A 322 -9.55 17.86 16.36
N GLU A 323 -8.45 18.16 15.72
CA GLU A 323 -8.44 18.54 14.30
C GLU A 323 -8.52 17.25 13.47
N LEU A 324 -9.66 17.03 12.82
CA LEU A 324 -9.95 15.83 12.03
C LEU A 324 -10.24 16.27 10.59
N HIS A 325 -9.24 16.12 9.75
CA HIS A 325 -9.29 16.41 8.33
C HIS A 325 -9.49 15.15 7.50
N THR A 326 -9.78 15.32 6.22
CA THR A 326 -9.78 14.21 5.26
C THR A 326 -8.41 13.53 5.22
N ASN A 327 -8.40 12.21 5.20
CA ASN A 327 -7.20 11.41 4.91
C ASN A 327 -7.14 11.04 3.42
N VAL A 328 -6.04 10.41 3.01
CA VAL A 328 -5.82 10.03 1.60
C VAL A 328 -6.98 9.25 1.00
N GLU A 329 -7.70 8.46 1.79
CA GLU A 329 -8.69 7.51 1.32
C GLU A 329 -9.97 8.18 0.81
N PHE A 330 -10.34 9.34 1.39
CA PHE A 330 -11.52 10.08 0.98
C PHE A 330 -11.42 10.51 -0.49
N TYR A 331 -10.42 11.30 -0.82
CA TYR A 331 -10.25 11.75 -2.20
C TYR A 331 -9.62 10.71 -3.14
N ALA A 332 -8.94 9.69 -2.63
CA ALA A 332 -8.52 8.55 -3.44
C ALA A 332 -9.73 7.82 -4.02
N GLY A 333 -10.77 7.57 -3.21
CA GLY A 333 -12.02 6.98 -3.68
C GLY A 333 -12.67 7.84 -4.78
N VAL A 334 -12.80 9.15 -4.54
CA VAL A 334 -13.38 10.09 -5.51
C VAL A 334 -12.60 10.12 -6.83
N VAL A 335 -11.27 10.26 -6.79
CA VAL A 335 -10.43 10.30 -7.99
C VAL A 335 -10.48 8.98 -8.75
N MET A 336 -10.43 7.84 -8.08
CA MET A 336 -10.51 6.53 -8.74
C MET A 336 -11.86 6.32 -9.42
N GLU A 337 -12.97 6.70 -8.77
CA GLU A 337 -14.30 6.67 -9.37
C GLU A 337 -14.39 7.57 -10.62
N LEU A 338 -13.91 8.82 -10.54
CA LEU A 338 -13.85 9.76 -11.66
C LEU A 338 -12.97 9.24 -12.82
N CYS A 339 -11.95 8.45 -12.51
CA CYS A 339 -11.12 7.78 -13.51
C CYS A 339 -11.73 6.49 -14.07
N GLY A 340 -12.89 6.05 -13.56
CA GLY A 340 -13.59 4.87 -14.02
C GLY A 340 -13.04 3.54 -13.49
N LEU A 341 -12.32 3.56 -12.37
CA LEU A 341 -11.90 2.33 -11.71
C LEU A 341 -13.08 1.71 -10.95
N PRO A 342 -13.30 0.39 -11.05
CA PRO A 342 -14.27 -0.30 -10.21
C PRO A 342 -13.87 -0.25 -8.74
N ARG A 343 -14.84 -0.07 -7.84
CA ARG A 343 -14.59 0.08 -6.39
C ARG A 343 -13.85 -1.10 -5.78
N GLU A 344 -14.10 -2.32 -6.25
CA GLU A 344 -13.39 -3.53 -5.84
C GLU A 344 -11.90 -3.51 -6.21
N MET A 345 -11.49 -2.62 -7.12
CA MET A 345 -10.10 -2.41 -7.52
C MET A 345 -9.39 -1.28 -6.75
N PHE A 346 -10.04 -0.58 -5.84
CA PHE A 346 -9.40 0.54 -5.11
C PHE A 346 -8.24 0.07 -4.22
N THR A 347 -8.48 -0.90 -3.34
CA THR A 347 -7.39 -1.49 -2.53
C THR A 347 -6.36 -2.25 -3.38
N PRO A 348 -6.74 -3.03 -4.41
CA PRO A 348 -5.79 -3.57 -5.39
C PRO A 348 -4.93 -2.50 -6.07
N THR A 349 -5.50 -1.36 -6.46
CA THR A 349 -4.74 -0.24 -7.06
C THR A 349 -3.75 0.34 -6.06
N PHE A 350 -4.14 0.49 -4.79
CA PHE A 350 -3.21 0.87 -3.73
C PHE A 350 -2.06 -0.14 -3.60
N CYS A 351 -2.36 -1.43 -3.64
CA CYS A 351 -1.35 -2.48 -3.60
C CYS A 351 -0.37 -2.41 -4.77
N ALA A 352 -0.84 -2.09 -5.99
CA ALA A 352 -0.01 -1.94 -7.18
C ALA A 352 1.07 -0.85 -7.03
N ALA A 353 0.79 0.21 -6.27
CA ALA A 353 1.79 1.22 -5.93
C ALA A 353 2.67 0.76 -4.77
N ARG A 354 2.06 0.28 -3.69
CA ARG A 354 2.73 -0.02 -2.43
C ARG A 354 3.74 -1.16 -2.54
N VAL A 355 3.58 -2.06 -3.50
CA VAL A 355 4.53 -3.15 -3.73
C VAL A 355 5.94 -2.65 -4.02
N VAL A 356 6.09 -1.49 -4.65
CA VAL A 356 7.40 -0.84 -4.90
C VAL A 356 8.02 -0.41 -3.57
N GLY A 357 7.26 0.25 -2.70
CA GLY A 357 7.73 0.67 -1.37
C GLY A 357 8.09 -0.52 -0.48
N TRP A 358 7.26 -1.57 -0.45
CA TRP A 358 7.59 -2.79 0.29
C TRP A 358 8.86 -3.44 -0.23
N SER A 359 9.03 -3.52 -1.55
CA SER A 359 10.22 -4.11 -2.14
C SER A 359 11.49 -3.33 -1.81
N ALA A 360 11.45 -2.00 -1.86
CA ALA A 360 12.56 -1.16 -1.42
C ALA A 360 12.90 -1.42 0.08
N ASN A 361 11.89 -1.53 0.92
CA ASN A 361 12.04 -1.87 2.34
C ASN A 361 12.62 -3.29 2.55
N VAL A 362 12.22 -4.27 1.73
CA VAL A 362 12.78 -5.63 1.75
C VAL A 362 14.26 -5.60 1.35
N LEU A 363 14.62 -4.86 0.31
CA LEU A 363 16.00 -4.73 -0.14
C LEU A 363 16.89 -4.06 0.92
N GLU A 364 16.40 -2.99 1.57
CA GLU A 364 17.11 -2.34 2.67
C GLU A 364 17.26 -3.28 3.87
N GLN A 365 16.21 -4.00 4.28
CA GLN A 365 16.27 -4.96 5.39
C GLN A 365 17.19 -6.14 5.08
N ALA A 366 17.24 -6.59 3.83
CA ALA A 366 18.12 -7.69 3.42
C ALA A 366 19.62 -7.33 3.43
N ALA A 367 19.95 -6.05 3.52
CA ALA A 367 21.32 -5.58 3.74
C ALA A 367 21.75 -5.69 5.21
N ASP A 368 20.79 -5.74 6.15
CA ASP A 368 21.00 -5.98 7.58
C ASP A 368 20.77 -7.46 7.90
N SER A 369 21.77 -8.10 8.52
CA SER A 369 21.69 -9.53 8.89
C SER A 369 20.95 -9.79 10.23
N LYS A 370 20.36 -8.74 10.86
CA LYS A 370 19.70 -8.88 12.16
C LYS A 370 18.23 -9.25 12.00
N ILE A 371 17.85 -10.38 12.61
CA ILE A 371 16.46 -10.79 12.71
C ILE A 371 15.68 -9.88 13.66
N ILE A 372 14.52 -9.40 13.23
CA ILE A 372 13.58 -8.64 14.07
C ILE A 372 12.85 -9.63 14.98
N ARG A 373 13.25 -9.68 16.26
CA ARG A 373 12.72 -10.63 17.24
C ARG A 373 12.46 -9.95 18.57
N PRO A 374 11.34 -9.25 18.75
CA PRO A 374 10.95 -8.70 20.04
C PRO A 374 10.65 -9.79 21.09
N ALA A 375 10.66 -9.42 22.36
CA ALA A 375 10.25 -10.29 23.46
C ALA A 375 8.76 -10.17 23.74
N ALA A 376 8.19 -11.21 24.36
CA ALA A 376 6.84 -11.19 24.90
C ALA A 376 6.91 -11.40 26.43
N ARG A 377 5.98 -10.74 27.15
CA ARG A 377 5.76 -11.01 28.59
C ARG A 377 4.68 -12.09 28.71
N TYR A 378 5.04 -13.20 29.34
CA TYR A 378 4.06 -14.22 29.67
C TYR A 378 3.18 -13.76 30.85
N THR A 379 1.86 -13.87 30.68
CA THR A 379 0.86 -13.47 31.68
C THR A 379 -0.09 -14.61 32.08
N GLY A 380 0.19 -15.84 31.66
CA GLY A 380 -0.56 -17.01 32.03
C GLY A 380 -0.18 -17.56 33.42
N PRO A 381 -0.71 -18.75 33.79
CA PRO A 381 -0.37 -19.42 35.07
C PRO A 381 1.12 -19.63 35.24
N THR A 382 1.60 -19.47 36.46
CA THR A 382 3.04 -19.59 36.78
C THR A 382 3.58 -20.99 36.41
N PRO A 383 4.61 -21.08 35.56
CA PRO A 383 5.25 -22.35 35.23
C PRO A 383 6.36 -22.70 36.27
N PRO A 384 6.76 -23.99 36.37
CA PRO A 384 6.13 -25.13 35.71
C PRO A 384 4.91 -25.62 36.50
N GLN A 385 3.89 -26.06 35.78
CA GLN A 385 2.77 -26.81 36.36
C GLN A 385 2.95 -28.30 36.05
N PRO A 386 2.56 -29.23 36.97
CA PRO A 386 2.56 -30.64 36.66
C PRO A 386 1.68 -30.95 35.46
N VAL A 387 2.18 -31.77 34.53
CA VAL A 387 1.35 -32.25 33.43
C VAL A 387 0.35 -33.25 34.01
N PRO A 388 -0.99 -33.05 33.87
CA PRO A 388 -1.97 -34.00 34.34
C PRO A 388 -1.80 -35.36 33.67
N ASP A 389 -1.93 -36.41 34.47
CA ASP A 389 -2.00 -37.77 33.93
C ASP A 389 -3.37 -37.93 33.24
N LEU A 390 -3.36 -38.34 31.97
CA LEU A 390 -4.59 -38.50 31.20
C LEU A 390 -5.28 -39.86 31.38
N GLY A 391 -4.74 -40.71 32.28
CA GLY A 391 -5.38 -41.99 32.64
C GLY A 391 -5.24 -43.07 31.57
#